data_0c13f5cb1fce834e1ea12910635bf6b5
#
_entry.id   0c13f5cb1fce834e1ea12910635bf6b5
#
_cell.length_a   1.000
_cell.length_b   1.000
_cell.length_c   1.000
_cell.angle_alpha   90.00
_cell.angle_beta   90.00
_cell.angle_gamma   90.00
#
_symmetry.space_group_name_H-M   'P 1'
#
loop_
_entity.id
_entity.type
_entity.pdbx_description
1 polymer ?
#
loop_
_entity_poly.entity_id
_entity_poly.type
_entity_poly.pdbx_seq_one_letter_code
_entity_poly.pdbx_strand_id
1 'polypeptide(L)'
;MKLIRLLPILLVIGLSCLTSCQKEEIPSADNERTLFMYLPWSTNLTSYFYQNIEDMEDAISRRGLDKERVIVFLSTSSTEAELFEITVNNGICTRQILKEYTRPALRPKRV
;
A
#
# COMPACT_ATOMS: atom_id res chain seq x y z
N MET A 1 -28.65 5.17 -48.77
CA MET A 1 -29.20 5.55 -47.48
C MET A 1 -28.89 4.61 -46.36
N LYS A 2 -28.90 3.31 -46.60
CA LYS A 2 -28.60 2.39 -45.52
C LYS A 2 -27.15 2.42 -45.09
N LEU A 3 -26.26 2.78 -45.97
CA LEU A 3 -24.85 2.85 -45.65
C LEU A 3 -24.54 3.97 -44.67
N ILE A 4 -25.27 5.05 -44.74
CA ILE A 4 -25.04 6.19 -43.86
C ILE A 4 -25.47 5.87 -42.43
N ARG A 5 -26.43 4.97 -42.27
CA ARG A 5 -26.87 4.60 -40.95
C ARG A 5 -25.90 3.64 -40.26
N LEU A 6 -25.13 2.91 -41.01
CA LEU A 6 -24.18 1.99 -40.45
C LEU A 6 -22.91 2.67 -39.98
N LEU A 7 -22.56 3.78 -40.59
CA LEU A 7 -21.35 4.51 -40.22
C LEU A 7 -21.32 4.95 -38.77
N PRO A 8 -22.35 5.57 -38.21
CA PRO A 8 -22.27 5.95 -36.80
C PRO A 8 -22.24 4.76 -35.85
N ILE A 9 -22.80 3.64 -36.22
CA ILE A 9 -22.77 2.46 -35.40
C ILE A 9 -21.36 1.90 -35.33
N LEU A 10 -20.64 1.87 -36.43
CA LEU A 10 -19.27 1.43 -36.46
C LEU A 10 -18.37 2.36 -35.67
N LEU A 11 -18.64 3.63 -35.72
CA LEU A 11 -17.85 4.60 -34.98
C LEU A 11 -18.06 4.45 -33.47
N VAL A 12 -19.26 4.16 -33.04
CA VAL A 12 -19.53 3.95 -31.63
C VAL A 12 -18.83 2.70 -31.10
N ILE A 13 -18.83 1.65 -31.90
CA ILE A 13 -18.14 0.42 -31.51
C ILE A 13 -16.63 0.65 -31.39
N GLY A 14 -16.08 1.42 -32.29
CA GLY A 14 -14.66 1.75 -32.22
C GLY A 14 -14.29 2.52 -30.97
N LEU A 15 -15.12 3.47 -30.61
CA LEU A 15 -14.89 4.23 -29.38
C LEU A 15 -15.00 3.38 -28.14
N SER A 16 -15.90 2.41 -28.13
CA SER A 16 -16.03 1.53 -26.99
C SER A 16 -14.79 0.68 -26.76
N CYS A 17 -14.17 0.26 -27.82
CA CYS A 17 -12.94 -0.51 -27.70
C CYS A 17 -11.80 0.31 -27.12
N LEU A 18 -11.73 1.57 -27.47
CA LEU A 18 -10.66 2.42 -26.95
C LEU A 18 -10.83 2.67 -25.47
N THR A 19 -12.04 2.82 -24.99
CA THR A 19 -12.22 3.06 -23.57
C THR A 19 -11.95 1.83 -22.74
N SER A 20 -12.12 0.64 -23.29
CA SER A 20 -11.88 -0.56 -22.49
C SER A 20 -10.41 -0.80 -22.23
N CYS A 21 -9.52 -0.19 -22.99
CA CYS A 21 -8.11 -0.37 -22.78
C CYS A 21 -7.57 0.39 -21.59
N GLN A 22 -8.35 1.29 -21.03
CA GLN A 22 -7.89 2.08 -19.93
C GLN A 22 -8.25 1.54 -18.59
N LYS A 23 -8.78 0.33 -18.57
CA LYS A 23 -9.24 -0.13 -17.33
C LYS A 23 -8.27 -0.86 -16.49
N GLU A 24 -7.05 -0.87 -16.81
CA GLU A 24 -6.13 -1.48 -15.96
C GLU A 24 -5.70 -0.60 -14.91
N GLU A 25 -6.53 0.22 -14.43
CA GLU A 25 -6.19 1.15 -13.53
C GLU A 25 -6.10 0.67 -12.18
N ILE A 26 -5.28 1.20 -11.42
CA ILE A 26 -5.12 0.91 -10.07
C ILE A 26 -6.31 1.35 -9.32
N PRO A 27 -6.92 0.49 -8.59
CA PRO A 27 -8.17 0.78 -7.98
C PRO A 27 -8.17 1.86 -6.94
N SER A 28 -7.12 2.27 -6.42
CA SER A 28 -7.21 3.28 -5.39
C SER A 28 -6.72 4.57 -5.88
N ALA A 29 -7.47 5.12 -6.75
CA ALA A 29 -7.16 6.40 -7.29
C ALA A 29 -7.24 7.52 -6.30
N ASP A 30 -7.77 7.26 -5.12
CA ASP A 30 -7.91 8.33 -4.16
C ASP A 30 -6.64 8.63 -3.38
N ASN A 31 -5.62 7.80 -3.49
CA ASN A 31 -4.38 8.06 -2.78
C ASN A 31 -3.49 8.98 -3.59
N GLU A 32 -3.10 10.08 -3.00
CA GLU A 32 -2.17 10.97 -3.63
C GLU A 32 -0.73 10.67 -3.26
N ARG A 33 -0.52 10.14 -2.08
CA ARG A 33 0.83 9.87 -1.60
C ARG A 33 0.85 8.62 -0.77
N THR A 34 1.95 7.90 -0.88
CA THR A 34 2.18 6.74 -0.03
C THR A 34 3.48 6.96 0.73
N LEU A 35 3.40 6.88 2.03
CA LEU A 35 4.58 6.88 2.86
C LEU A 35 4.92 5.43 3.16
N PHE A 36 6.13 5.04 2.84
CA PHE A 36 6.60 3.70 3.13
C PHE A 36 7.72 3.77 4.15
N MET A 37 7.54 3.12 5.28
CA MET A 37 8.54 3.11 6.33
C MET A 37 9.17 1.72 6.38
N TYR A 38 10.47 1.66 6.20
CA TYR A 38 11.20 0.40 6.18
C TYR A 38 12.05 0.30 7.43
N LEU A 39 11.70 -0.64 8.30
CA LEU A 39 12.37 -0.82 9.58
C LEU A 39 12.95 -2.22 9.67
N PRO A 40 14.18 -2.40 9.20
CA PRO A 40 14.80 -3.72 9.18
C PRO A 40 15.24 -4.14 10.57
N TRP A 41 15.50 -5.42 10.73
CA TRP A 41 15.92 -5.96 12.02
C TRP A 41 17.22 -5.34 12.49
N SER A 42 17.23 -4.98 13.76
CA SER A 42 18.42 -4.44 14.40
C SER A 42 18.32 -4.73 15.89
N THR A 43 19.38 -5.24 16.45
CA THR A 43 19.39 -5.56 17.88
C THR A 43 19.37 -4.31 18.74
N ASN A 44 19.88 -3.19 18.21
CA ASN A 44 20.00 -1.98 19.03
C ASN A 44 18.90 -0.98 18.78
N LEU A 45 18.25 -1.04 17.62
CA LEU A 45 17.31 0.00 17.23
C LEU A 45 15.86 -0.43 17.23
N THR A 46 15.58 -1.69 17.50
CA THR A 46 14.22 -2.20 17.40
C THR A 46 13.26 -1.47 18.35
N SER A 47 13.70 -1.17 19.56
CA SER A 47 12.85 -0.46 20.51
C SER A 47 12.54 0.95 20.01
N TYR A 48 13.50 1.59 19.34
CA TYR A 48 13.26 2.91 18.77
C TYR A 48 12.30 2.83 17.60
N PHE A 49 12.34 1.74 16.85
CA PHE A 49 11.40 1.56 15.73
C PHE A 49 9.97 1.48 16.25
N TYR A 50 9.75 0.74 17.34
CA TYR A 50 8.41 0.67 17.90
C TYR A 50 7.96 2.05 18.39
N GLN A 51 8.86 2.79 18.99
CA GLN A 51 8.53 4.14 19.45
C GLN A 51 8.21 5.05 18.27
N ASN A 52 8.96 4.93 17.19
CA ASN A 52 8.69 5.73 15.98
C ASN A 52 7.33 5.43 15.40
N ILE A 53 6.93 4.15 15.39
CA ILE A 53 5.62 3.78 14.90
C ILE A 53 4.54 4.36 15.80
N GLU A 54 4.71 4.26 17.11
CA GLU A 54 3.74 4.81 18.04
C GLU A 54 3.60 6.31 17.90
N ASP A 55 4.72 7.01 17.74
CA ASP A 55 4.70 8.46 17.56
C ASP A 55 3.98 8.82 16.27
N MET A 56 4.20 8.05 15.23
CA MET A 56 3.52 8.27 13.96
C MET A 56 2.02 8.02 14.09
N GLU A 57 1.65 6.92 14.75
CA GLU A 57 0.24 6.62 14.96
C GLU A 57 -0.43 7.71 15.81
N ASP A 58 0.26 8.22 16.78
CA ASP A 58 -0.26 9.30 17.60
C ASP A 58 -0.51 10.54 16.76
N ALA A 59 0.41 10.88 15.89
CA ALA A 59 0.22 12.02 14.99
C ALA A 59 -0.93 11.79 14.02
N ILE A 60 -1.04 10.58 13.49
CA ILE A 60 -2.12 10.24 12.56
C ILE A 60 -3.48 10.30 13.28
N SER A 61 -3.53 9.84 14.52
CA SER A 61 -4.78 9.86 15.25
C SER A 61 -5.28 11.27 15.50
N ARG A 62 -4.36 12.22 15.62
CA ARG A 62 -4.74 13.61 15.85
C ARG A 62 -5.09 14.36 14.57
N ARG A 63 -4.39 14.06 13.49
CA ARG A 63 -4.57 14.81 12.26
C ARG A 63 -5.38 14.09 11.21
N GLY A 64 -5.43 12.78 11.28
CA GLY A 64 -6.06 11.98 10.24
C GLY A 64 -5.16 11.81 9.04
N LEU A 65 -5.61 10.96 8.13
CA LEU A 65 -4.98 10.77 6.83
C LEU A 65 -5.98 11.27 5.80
N ASP A 66 -5.55 12.23 4.99
CA ASP A 66 -6.43 12.75 3.96
C ASP A 66 -6.37 11.82 2.76
N LYS A 67 -5.38 11.98 1.93
CA LYS A 67 -5.21 11.11 0.78
C LYS A 67 -3.88 10.40 0.84
N GLU A 68 -3.36 10.23 2.04
CA GLU A 68 -2.11 9.54 2.23
C GLU A 68 -2.34 8.13 2.66
N ARG A 69 -1.44 7.27 2.25
CA ARG A 69 -1.43 5.89 2.65
C ARG A 69 -0.12 5.62 3.38
N VAL A 70 -0.18 4.97 4.52
CA VAL A 70 1.00 4.72 5.33
C VAL A 70 1.21 3.21 5.44
N ILE A 71 2.31 2.74 4.92
CA ILE A 71 2.66 1.33 4.92
C ILE A 71 3.98 1.16 5.64
N VAL A 72 4.05 0.19 6.53
CA VAL A 72 5.21 -0.06 7.35
C VAL A 72 5.67 -1.49 7.15
N PHE A 73 6.96 -1.65 6.85
CA PHE A 73 7.60 -2.94 6.90
C PHE A 73 8.44 -2.97 8.18
N LEU A 74 8.13 -3.88 9.07
CA LEU A 74 8.80 -3.97 10.36
C LEU A 74 9.31 -5.37 10.57
N SER A 75 10.63 -5.50 10.74
CA SER A 75 11.22 -6.77 11.13
C SER A 75 11.13 -6.90 12.63
N THR A 76 10.41 -7.87 13.10
CA THR A 76 10.20 -8.09 14.51
C THR A 76 11.29 -8.96 15.12
N SER A 77 12.01 -9.71 14.28
CA SER A 77 13.13 -10.52 14.71
C SER A 77 14.02 -10.76 13.50
N SER A 78 15.09 -11.51 13.70
CA SER A 78 15.98 -11.84 12.59
C SER A 78 15.32 -12.74 11.56
N THR A 79 14.19 -13.37 11.90
CA THR A 79 13.53 -14.31 11.01
C THR A 79 12.10 -13.91 10.68
N GLU A 80 11.58 -12.88 11.30
CA GLU A 80 10.18 -12.50 11.11
C GLU A 80 10.02 -11.04 10.79
N ALA A 81 9.09 -10.75 9.95
CA ALA A 81 8.75 -9.37 9.59
C ALA A 81 7.28 -9.31 9.22
N GLU A 82 6.72 -8.13 9.30
CA GLU A 82 5.36 -7.93 8.85
C GLU A 82 5.24 -6.64 8.07
N LEU A 83 4.35 -6.65 7.13
CA LEU A 83 4.00 -5.49 6.34
C LEU A 83 2.58 -5.11 6.73
N PHE A 84 2.38 -3.91 7.18
CA PHE A 84 1.04 -3.48 7.58
C PHE A 84 0.76 -2.06 7.13
N GLU A 85 -0.51 -1.76 7.05
CA GLU A 85 -0.97 -0.43 6.71
C GLU A 85 -1.60 0.18 7.95
N ILE A 86 -1.30 1.44 8.21
CA ILE A 86 -1.92 2.16 9.31
C ILE A 86 -3.11 2.92 8.75
N THR A 87 -4.28 2.66 9.30
CA THR A 87 -5.49 3.36 8.94
C THR A 87 -6.02 4.08 10.17
N VAL A 88 -6.82 5.10 9.96
CA VAL A 88 -7.39 5.86 11.07
C VAL A 88 -8.88 6.07 10.81
N ASN A 89 -9.66 5.92 11.85
CA ASN A 89 -11.09 6.15 11.77
C ASN A 89 -11.53 6.74 13.09
N ASN A 90 -12.09 7.94 13.07
CA ASN A 90 -12.54 8.65 14.27
C ASN A 90 -11.44 8.79 15.31
N GLY A 91 -10.24 9.08 14.85
CA GLY A 91 -9.12 9.28 15.76
C GLY A 91 -8.49 8.01 16.30
N ILE A 92 -8.92 6.85 15.83
CA ILE A 92 -8.40 5.58 16.30
C ILE A 92 -7.60 4.94 15.17
N CYS A 93 -6.32 4.69 15.43
CA CYS A 93 -5.46 4.04 14.46
C CYS A 93 -5.58 2.54 14.56
N THR A 94 -5.54 1.87 13.42
CA THR A 94 -5.58 0.43 13.33
C THR A 94 -4.49 -0.01 12.37
N ARG A 95 -3.83 -1.10 12.70
CA ARG A 95 -2.85 -1.70 11.81
C ARG A 95 -3.48 -2.87 11.09
N GLN A 96 -3.49 -2.80 9.78
CA GLN A 96 -4.01 -3.87 8.98
C GLN A 96 -2.83 -4.64 8.40
N ILE A 97 -2.70 -5.90 8.78
CA ILE A 97 -1.59 -6.72 8.30
C ILE A 97 -1.83 -7.05 6.84
N LEU A 98 -0.89 -6.66 6.00
CA LEU A 98 -0.96 -6.95 4.59
C LEU A 98 -0.22 -8.25 4.26
N LYS A 99 0.88 -8.49 4.95
CA LYS A 99 1.65 -9.71 4.71
C LYS A 99 2.57 -9.97 5.88
N GLU A 100 2.74 -11.24 6.20
CA GLU A 100 3.69 -11.67 7.21
C GLU A 100 4.78 -12.47 6.52
N TYR A 101 6.00 -12.26 6.98
CA TYR A 101 7.16 -12.92 6.41
C TYR A 101 7.85 -13.73 7.49
N THR A 102 8.17 -14.95 7.17
CA THR A 102 8.91 -15.82 8.06
C THR A 102 9.93 -16.56 7.23
N ARG A 103 11.13 -16.62 7.69
CA ARG A 103 12.16 -17.39 7.01
C ARG A 103 13.03 -18.07 8.04
N PRO A 104 13.69 -19.17 7.67
CA PRO A 104 14.63 -19.79 8.60
C PRO A 104 15.71 -18.81 8.96
N ALA A 105 16.22 -18.91 10.18
CA ALA A 105 17.30 -18.05 10.59
C ALA A 105 18.47 -18.20 9.65
N LEU A 106 18.99 -17.07 9.19
CA LEU A 106 20.12 -17.12 8.31
C LEU A 106 21.33 -17.51 9.12
N ARG A 107 21.91 -18.62 8.78
CA ARG A 107 23.15 -18.96 9.39
C ARG A 107 24.23 -18.23 8.69
N PRO A 108 25.19 -17.72 9.39
CA PRO A 108 26.31 -17.13 8.72
C PRO A 108 26.95 -18.18 7.86
N LYS A 109 27.23 -17.77 6.64
CA LYS A 109 27.84 -18.69 5.80
C LYS A 109 29.15 -19.05 6.35
N ARG A 110 29.34 -20.31 6.47
CA ARG A 110 30.57 -20.74 6.88
C ARG A 110 31.44 -20.64 5.80
N VAL A 111 32.38 -20.01 5.96
CA VAL A 111 33.24 -19.80 4.86
C VAL A 111 34.46 -20.64 4.98
#